data_614530acdb6f0f47b14421c78e6b54f3
#
_entry.id   614530acdb6f0f47b14421c78e6b54f3
#
_cell.length_a   1.000
_cell.length_b   1.000
_cell.length_c   1.000
_cell.angle_alpha   90.00
_cell.angle_beta   90.00
_cell.angle_gamma   90.00
#
_symmetry.space_group_name_H-M   'P 1'
#
loop_
_entity.id
_entity.type
_entity.pdbx_description
1 polymer ?
#
loop_
_entity_poly.entity_id
_entity_poly.type
_entity_poly.pdbx_seq_one_letter_code
_entity_poly.pdbx_strand_id
1 'polypeptide(L)'
;MNTNKKELIPTVRQLMELHVNALFTHDQSMRLRAINEPWPGEAEAPRFFLGRTTEGTALCRFRHDVPEQLVEQLEGLCSDERIAADIEAKPKHLEDYMNLLQGERFTMGPCFLIPAYAAPTMQVVGLNRETIADYVLGDLQWLEEEIDYVQPCVALVLDGAVVSVCRSVRITSEAHEAGLETVERFRGNGYAQEVVAGWAMAVRQAGCLPLYSTSWDNHASRSVAGKLALSFYGSNFTIY
;
A
#
# COMPACT_ATOMS: atom_id res chain seq x y z
N MET A 1 -27.65 -3.04 24.09
CA MET A 1 -28.08 -3.55 22.76
C MET A 1 -26.84 -3.53 21.86
N ASN A 2 -26.12 -4.67 21.81
CA ASN A 2 -24.96 -4.82 20.92
C ASN A 2 -25.49 -5.18 19.53
N THR A 3 -25.58 -4.20 18.64
CA THR A 3 -25.76 -4.46 17.22
C THR A 3 -24.42 -4.96 16.68
N ASN A 4 -24.29 -6.29 16.54
CA ASN A 4 -23.27 -6.92 15.70
C ASN A 4 -23.43 -6.36 14.27
N LYS A 5 -22.76 -5.24 13.96
CA LYS A 5 -22.45 -4.92 12.56
C LYS A 5 -21.50 -6.04 12.09
N LYS A 6 -22.03 -6.99 11.33
CA LYS A 6 -21.17 -7.84 10.47
C LYS A 6 -20.36 -6.85 9.64
N GLU A 7 -19.07 -6.72 9.91
CA GLU A 7 -18.17 -6.04 8.99
C GLU A 7 -18.31 -6.72 7.64
N LEU A 8 -18.94 -6.04 6.70
CA LEU A 8 -18.99 -6.52 5.32
C LEU A 8 -17.54 -6.49 4.80
N ILE A 9 -17.00 -7.65 4.51
CA ILE A 9 -15.68 -7.76 3.86
C ILE A 9 -15.82 -7.09 2.48
N PRO A 10 -15.00 -6.06 2.17
CA PRO A 10 -15.08 -5.39 0.89
C PRO A 10 -14.82 -6.36 -0.28
N THR A 11 -15.49 -6.16 -1.40
CA THR A 11 -15.18 -6.86 -2.64
C THR A 11 -13.77 -6.49 -3.14
N VAL A 12 -13.16 -7.33 -3.99
CA VAL A 12 -11.84 -7.02 -4.56
C VAL A 12 -11.83 -5.72 -5.38
N ARG A 13 -12.96 -5.37 -6.00
CA ARG A 13 -13.14 -4.08 -6.66
C ARG A 13 -13.08 -2.92 -5.66
N GLN A 14 -13.83 -3.00 -4.56
CA GLN A 14 -13.80 -1.99 -3.51
C GLN A 14 -12.41 -1.85 -2.89
N LEU A 15 -11.69 -2.98 -2.67
CA LEU A 15 -10.31 -2.94 -2.20
C LEU A 15 -9.40 -2.20 -3.17
N MET A 16 -9.54 -2.40 -4.49
CA MET A 16 -8.75 -1.69 -5.50
C MET A 16 -9.10 -0.19 -5.56
N GLU A 17 -10.37 0.18 -5.37
CA GLU A 17 -10.80 1.57 -5.25
C GLU A 17 -10.20 2.24 -4.01
N LEU A 18 -10.23 1.57 -2.86
CA LEU A 18 -9.59 2.05 -1.62
C LEU A 18 -8.08 2.18 -1.78
N HIS A 19 -7.45 1.24 -2.48
CA HIS A 19 -6.01 1.27 -2.75
C HIS A 19 -5.61 2.50 -3.57
N VAL A 20 -6.24 2.75 -4.72
CA VAL A 20 -5.90 3.91 -5.54
C VAL A 20 -6.19 5.24 -4.82
N ASN A 21 -7.26 5.29 -4.02
CA ASN A 21 -7.58 6.44 -3.20
C ASN A 21 -6.59 6.66 -2.05
N ALA A 22 -6.03 5.58 -1.49
CA ALA A 22 -4.95 5.68 -0.51
C ALA A 22 -3.64 6.17 -1.15
N LEU A 23 -3.32 5.70 -2.36
CA LEU A 23 -2.07 6.05 -3.04
C LEU A 23 -2.02 7.50 -3.54
N PHE A 24 -3.16 8.05 -3.99
CA PHE A 24 -3.20 9.32 -4.72
C PHE A 24 -4.33 10.23 -4.27
N THR A 25 -4.10 11.53 -4.36
CA THR A 25 -5.16 12.54 -4.27
C THR A 25 -5.84 12.71 -5.64
N HIS A 26 -7.11 13.07 -5.64
CA HIS A 26 -7.94 13.18 -6.82
C HIS A 26 -8.64 14.55 -6.88
N ASP A 27 -8.97 14.99 -8.10
CA ASP A 27 -9.89 16.10 -8.30
C ASP A 27 -11.35 15.61 -8.33
N GLN A 28 -12.29 16.56 -8.55
CA GLN A 28 -13.72 16.25 -8.58
C GLN A 28 -14.14 15.30 -9.72
N SER A 29 -13.33 15.17 -10.77
CA SER A 29 -13.51 14.26 -11.89
C SER A 29 -12.75 12.94 -11.72
N MET A 30 -12.26 12.65 -10.52
CA MET A 30 -11.46 11.45 -10.20
C MET A 30 -10.17 11.35 -11.00
N ARG A 31 -9.62 12.47 -11.46
CA ARG A 31 -8.28 12.54 -12.06
C ARG A 31 -7.22 12.62 -10.98
N LEU A 32 -6.09 11.94 -11.19
CA LEU A 32 -4.96 11.94 -10.25
C LEU A 32 -4.33 13.33 -10.18
N ARG A 33 -4.03 13.80 -8.98
CA ARG A 33 -3.36 15.09 -8.71
C ARG A 33 -1.94 14.89 -8.21
N ALA A 34 -1.80 14.26 -7.07
CA ALA A 34 -0.52 14.06 -6.40
C ALA A 34 -0.46 12.68 -5.75
N ILE A 35 0.73 12.24 -5.40
CA ILE A 35 0.91 11.12 -4.49
C ILE A 35 0.38 11.56 -3.11
N ASN A 36 -0.42 10.71 -2.47
CA ASN A 36 -0.97 10.97 -1.13
C ASN A 36 0.11 10.70 -0.07
N GLU A 37 1.11 11.59 0.00
CA GLU A 37 2.15 11.51 1.03
C GLU A 37 1.57 11.96 2.38
N PRO A 38 1.90 11.28 3.51
CA PRO A 38 1.41 11.69 4.82
C PRO A 38 2.14 12.93 5.38
N TRP A 39 3.34 13.24 4.87
CA TRP A 39 4.13 14.44 5.25
C TRP A 39 3.87 15.62 4.31
N PRO A 40 4.23 16.85 4.74
CA PRO A 40 4.04 18.05 3.91
C PRO A 40 4.82 18.00 2.60
N GLY A 41 4.18 18.44 1.53
CA GLY A 41 4.74 18.49 0.19
C GLY A 41 3.77 17.90 -0.82
N GLU A 42 4.05 18.14 -2.09
CA GLU A 42 3.31 17.52 -3.20
C GLU A 42 4.29 16.82 -4.12
N ALA A 43 4.17 15.50 -4.24
CA ALA A 43 4.85 14.72 -5.25
C ALA A 43 3.85 14.41 -6.37
N GLU A 44 4.29 14.58 -7.62
CA GLU A 44 3.43 14.43 -8.78
C GLU A 44 2.94 12.98 -8.92
N ALA A 45 1.64 12.79 -9.14
CA ALA A 45 1.06 11.49 -9.39
C ALA A 45 1.56 10.92 -10.74
N PRO A 46 1.53 9.58 -10.93
CA PRO A 46 1.79 8.98 -12.22
C PRO A 46 0.77 9.46 -13.26
N ARG A 47 1.15 9.46 -14.52
CA ARG A 47 0.25 9.81 -15.63
C ARG A 47 -0.91 8.83 -15.77
N PHE A 48 -0.67 7.58 -15.37
CA PHE A 48 -1.62 6.49 -15.47
C PHE A 48 -1.49 5.52 -14.30
N PHE A 49 -2.63 5.08 -13.79
CA PHE A 49 -2.76 3.96 -12.86
C PHE A 49 -3.74 2.95 -13.42
N LEU A 50 -3.36 1.68 -13.40
CA LEU A 50 -4.21 0.53 -13.72
C LEU A 50 -4.21 -0.45 -12.55
N GLY A 51 -5.36 -0.63 -11.93
CA GLY A 51 -5.61 -1.71 -10.96
C GLY A 51 -6.35 -2.85 -11.64
N ARG A 52 -5.79 -4.07 -11.58
CA ARG A 52 -6.45 -5.28 -12.08
C ARG A 52 -6.76 -6.20 -10.92
N THR A 53 -7.99 -6.65 -10.82
CA THR A 53 -8.42 -7.52 -9.72
C THR A 53 -8.37 -8.99 -10.10
N THR A 54 -8.42 -9.85 -9.08
CA THR A 54 -8.54 -11.31 -9.25
C THR A 54 -9.90 -11.76 -9.81
N GLU A 55 -10.89 -10.87 -9.84
CA GLU A 55 -12.25 -11.13 -10.37
C GLU A 55 -12.49 -10.51 -11.75
N GLY A 56 -11.45 -9.98 -12.40
CA GLY A 56 -11.53 -9.47 -13.77
C GLY A 56 -12.01 -8.02 -13.89
N THR A 57 -12.03 -7.26 -12.80
CA THR A 57 -12.26 -5.82 -12.88
C THR A 57 -10.94 -5.11 -13.16
N ALA A 58 -10.92 -4.26 -14.18
CA ALA A 58 -9.87 -3.28 -14.42
C ALA A 58 -10.37 -1.90 -13.96
N LEU A 59 -9.56 -1.22 -13.15
CA LEU A 59 -9.80 0.13 -12.67
C LEU A 59 -8.68 1.02 -13.18
N CYS A 60 -8.97 2.01 -14.00
CA CYS A 60 -7.97 2.97 -14.46
C CYS A 60 -8.21 4.36 -13.89
N ARG A 61 -7.13 5.10 -13.69
CA ARG A 61 -7.10 6.52 -13.31
C ARG A 61 -6.02 7.22 -14.11
N PHE A 62 -6.29 8.45 -14.47
CA PHE A 62 -5.41 9.26 -15.31
C PHE A 62 -5.06 10.55 -14.60
N ARG A 63 -3.84 11.02 -14.74
CA ARG A 63 -3.46 12.34 -14.22
C ARG A 63 -4.23 13.44 -14.92
N HIS A 64 -4.51 14.51 -14.22
CA HIS A 64 -5.38 15.62 -14.66
C HIS A 64 -4.93 16.28 -15.97
N ASP A 65 -3.66 16.18 -16.32
CA ASP A 65 -3.06 16.75 -17.54
C ASP A 65 -3.05 15.80 -18.75
N VAL A 66 -3.49 14.54 -18.58
CA VAL A 66 -3.63 13.59 -19.70
C VAL A 66 -4.81 14.01 -20.59
N PRO A 67 -4.59 14.27 -21.90
CA PRO A 67 -5.64 14.72 -22.80
C PRO A 67 -6.81 13.74 -22.89
N GLU A 68 -8.06 14.25 -22.99
CA GLU A 68 -9.27 13.44 -23.00
C GLU A 68 -9.29 12.40 -24.13
N GLN A 69 -8.85 12.80 -25.32
CA GLN A 69 -8.77 11.88 -26.45
C GLN A 69 -7.85 10.67 -26.19
N LEU A 70 -6.77 10.88 -25.42
CA LEU A 70 -5.88 9.80 -25.02
C LEU A 70 -6.50 8.92 -23.93
N VAL A 71 -7.26 9.54 -23.02
CA VAL A 71 -8.00 8.81 -22.00
C VAL A 71 -8.99 7.84 -22.60
N GLU A 72 -9.80 8.28 -23.60
CA GLU A 72 -10.76 7.42 -24.29
C GLU A 72 -10.08 6.19 -24.95
N GLN A 73 -8.92 6.37 -25.55
CA GLN A 73 -8.15 5.27 -26.15
C GLN A 73 -7.67 4.29 -25.08
N LEU A 74 -7.12 4.81 -23.98
CA LEU A 74 -6.60 3.99 -22.87
C LEU A 74 -7.72 3.25 -22.13
N GLU A 75 -8.88 3.86 -21.94
CA GLU A 75 -10.07 3.20 -21.35
C GLU A 75 -10.55 2.03 -22.23
N GLY A 76 -10.50 2.19 -23.54
CA GLY A 76 -10.77 1.10 -24.47
C GLY A 76 -9.85 -0.11 -24.26
N LEU A 77 -8.56 0.11 -24.07
CA LEU A 77 -7.59 -0.94 -23.74
C LEU A 77 -7.83 -1.53 -22.35
N CYS A 78 -8.12 -0.68 -21.36
CA CYS A 78 -8.40 -1.12 -19.98
C CYS A 78 -9.61 -2.05 -19.90
N SER A 79 -10.62 -1.84 -20.73
CA SER A 79 -11.84 -2.67 -20.76
C SER A 79 -11.58 -4.11 -21.21
N ASP A 80 -10.47 -4.35 -21.92
CA ASP A 80 -10.04 -5.65 -22.45
C ASP A 80 -8.89 -6.28 -21.64
N GLU A 81 -8.59 -5.72 -20.46
CA GLU A 81 -7.54 -6.26 -19.59
C GLU A 81 -7.89 -7.63 -19.01
N ARG A 82 -6.86 -8.46 -18.84
CA ARG A 82 -7.00 -9.76 -18.22
C ARG A 82 -7.05 -9.64 -16.69
N ILE A 83 -7.68 -10.63 -16.06
CA ILE A 83 -7.64 -10.78 -14.61
C ILE A 83 -6.18 -10.82 -14.11
N ALA A 84 -5.95 -10.36 -12.90
CA ALA A 84 -4.69 -10.58 -12.20
C ALA A 84 -4.67 -12.03 -11.67
N ALA A 85 -4.35 -12.99 -12.55
CA ALA A 85 -4.38 -14.42 -12.21
C ALA A 85 -3.33 -14.79 -11.16
N ASP A 86 -2.20 -14.09 -11.17
CA ASP A 86 -1.11 -14.25 -10.20
C ASP A 86 -0.39 -12.92 -9.96
N ILE A 87 0.53 -12.93 -9.01
CA ILE A 87 1.26 -11.73 -8.58
C ILE A 87 2.26 -11.20 -9.62
N GLU A 88 2.58 -11.95 -10.67
CA GLU A 88 3.54 -11.60 -11.72
C GLU A 88 2.87 -11.35 -13.08
N ALA A 89 1.56 -11.48 -13.17
CA ALA A 89 0.82 -11.27 -14.42
C ALA A 89 0.94 -9.82 -14.92
N LYS A 90 1.60 -9.64 -16.06
CA LYS A 90 1.72 -8.32 -16.72
C LYS A 90 0.38 -7.85 -17.28
N PRO A 91 0.14 -6.52 -17.40
CA PRO A 91 -0.95 -5.99 -18.19
C PRO A 91 -0.91 -6.55 -19.62
N LYS A 92 -2.08 -6.86 -20.17
CA LYS A 92 -2.21 -7.37 -21.54
C LYS A 92 -1.65 -6.36 -22.56
N HIS A 93 -1.96 -5.09 -22.36
CA HIS A 93 -1.63 -3.98 -23.24
C HIS A 93 -0.47 -3.10 -22.72
N LEU A 94 0.49 -3.70 -22.00
CA LEU A 94 1.60 -2.97 -21.38
C LEU A 94 2.36 -2.09 -22.37
N GLU A 95 2.71 -2.63 -23.54
CA GLU A 95 3.45 -1.89 -24.57
C GLU A 95 2.61 -0.77 -25.18
N ASP A 96 1.32 -1.01 -25.40
CA ASP A 96 0.41 0.02 -25.92
C ASP A 96 0.26 1.17 -24.93
N TYR A 97 0.12 0.88 -23.63
CA TYR A 97 0.08 1.91 -22.59
C TYR A 97 1.37 2.75 -22.55
N MET A 98 2.52 2.10 -22.59
CA MET A 98 3.82 2.78 -22.60
C MET A 98 3.98 3.67 -23.84
N ASN A 99 3.61 3.16 -25.02
CA ASN A 99 3.72 3.89 -26.27
C ASN A 99 2.78 5.10 -26.32
N LEU A 100 1.50 4.92 -26.00
CA LEU A 100 0.50 5.99 -26.01
C LEU A 100 0.82 7.11 -25.03
N LEU A 101 1.31 6.77 -23.85
CA LEU A 101 1.68 7.73 -22.83
C LEU A 101 3.11 8.25 -22.97
N GLN A 102 3.91 7.72 -23.92
CA GLN A 102 5.34 8.02 -24.02
C GLN A 102 6.05 7.86 -22.67
N GLY A 103 5.67 6.79 -21.96
CA GLY A 103 6.14 6.55 -20.60
C GLY A 103 7.61 6.12 -20.59
N GLU A 104 8.43 6.75 -19.75
CA GLU A 104 9.85 6.43 -19.61
C GLU A 104 10.08 5.32 -18.58
N ARG A 105 9.20 5.25 -17.57
CA ARG A 105 9.27 4.24 -16.51
C ARG A 105 7.87 3.82 -16.05
N PHE A 106 7.81 2.61 -15.55
CA PHE A 106 6.62 2.10 -14.89
C PHE A 106 6.97 1.38 -13.60
N THR A 107 5.99 1.26 -12.72
CA THR A 107 6.05 0.35 -11.57
C THR A 107 4.85 -0.57 -11.60
N MET A 108 4.99 -1.77 -11.05
CA MET A 108 3.86 -2.69 -10.88
C MET A 108 4.12 -3.64 -9.73
N GLY A 109 3.06 -4.17 -9.18
CA GLY A 109 3.19 -5.14 -8.12
C GLY A 109 1.86 -5.64 -7.55
N PRO A 110 1.93 -6.64 -6.68
CA PRO A 110 0.77 -7.22 -6.03
C PRO A 110 0.21 -6.33 -4.94
N CYS A 111 -1.12 -6.40 -4.79
CA CYS A 111 -1.89 -5.70 -3.77
C CYS A 111 -2.58 -6.72 -2.86
N PHE A 112 -2.45 -6.54 -1.57
CA PHE A 112 -2.95 -7.45 -0.55
C PHE A 112 -3.76 -6.73 0.52
N LEU A 113 -4.79 -7.40 1.02
CA LEU A 113 -5.43 -7.07 2.29
C LEU A 113 -4.77 -7.90 3.39
N ILE A 114 -4.39 -7.26 4.50
CA ILE A 114 -3.92 -8.00 5.66
C ILE A 114 -5.14 -8.59 6.37
N PRO A 115 -5.24 -9.91 6.54
CA PRO A 115 -6.43 -10.55 7.12
C PRO A 115 -6.57 -10.27 8.62
N ALA A 116 -7.80 -10.36 9.15
CA ALA A 116 -8.10 -10.06 10.54
C ALA A 116 -7.44 -11.02 11.54
N TYR A 117 -7.09 -12.24 11.10
CA TYR A 117 -6.40 -13.22 11.94
C TYR A 117 -4.90 -12.96 12.09
N ALA A 118 -4.32 -12.06 11.27
CA ALA A 118 -2.91 -11.69 11.42
C ALA A 118 -2.72 -10.93 12.74
N ALA A 119 -2.03 -11.56 13.67
CA ALA A 119 -1.70 -11.01 14.98
C ALA A 119 -0.21 -11.28 15.29
N PRO A 120 0.49 -10.34 15.96
CA PRO A 120 1.87 -10.56 16.35
C PRO A 120 1.97 -11.67 17.41
N THR A 121 3.02 -12.48 17.33
CA THR A 121 3.37 -13.50 18.33
C THR A 121 4.43 -13.00 19.31
N MET A 122 5.18 -11.97 18.92
CA MET A 122 6.13 -11.25 19.75
C MET A 122 5.53 -9.96 20.29
N GLN A 123 6.09 -9.44 21.36
CA GLN A 123 5.70 -8.13 21.86
C GLN A 123 6.13 -7.03 20.90
N VAL A 124 5.19 -6.27 20.41
CA VAL A 124 5.41 -5.07 19.62
C VAL A 124 4.89 -3.84 20.37
N VAL A 125 5.42 -2.67 20.08
CA VAL A 125 5.09 -1.42 20.75
C VAL A 125 4.60 -0.38 19.74
N GLY A 126 3.60 0.41 20.12
CA GLY A 126 3.22 1.60 19.35
C GLY A 126 4.22 2.73 19.61
N LEU A 127 4.76 3.30 18.55
CA LEU A 127 5.61 4.48 18.61
C LEU A 127 4.82 5.72 18.25
N ASN A 128 5.02 6.77 19.03
CA ASN A 128 4.50 8.11 18.78
C ASN A 128 5.49 9.15 19.28
N ARG A 129 5.17 10.43 19.18
CA ARG A 129 6.04 11.54 19.60
C ARG A 129 6.47 11.47 21.07
N GLU A 130 5.61 10.94 21.94
CA GLU A 130 5.86 10.85 23.37
C GLU A 130 6.77 9.67 23.73
N THR A 131 6.62 8.55 23.03
CA THR A 131 7.30 7.29 23.38
C THR A 131 8.56 7.01 22.57
N ILE A 132 8.76 7.66 21.41
CA ILE A 132 9.88 7.37 20.52
C ILE A 132 11.25 7.63 21.17
N ALA A 133 11.32 8.61 22.07
CA ALA A 133 12.55 8.98 22.78
C ALA A 133 12.99 7.94 23.81
N ASP A 134 12.13 7.00 24.19
CA ASP A 134 12.44 5.92 25.13
C ASP A 134 13.30 4.81 24.49
N TYR A 135 13.51 4.87 23.15
CA TYR A 135 14.16 3.80 22.39
C TYR A 135 15.34 4.31 21.57
N VAL A 136 16.31 3.43 21.36
CA VAL A 136 17.44 3.67 20.44
C VAL A 136 17.01 3.35 19.03
N LEU A 137 16.99 4.33 18.14
CA LEU A 137 16.53 4.18 16.76
C LEU A 137 17.62 3.70 15.81
N GLY A 138 18.88 4.07 16.04
CA GLY A 138 20.02 3.67 15.19
C GLY A 138 19.79 4.02 13.71
N ASP A 139 19.79 3.00 12.84
CA ASP A 139 19.58 3.20 11.39
C ASP A 139 18.17 3.75 11.04
N LEU A 140 17.25 3.75 12.00
CA LEU A 140 15.87 4.26 11.86
C LEU A 140 15.69 5.68 12.43
N GLN A 141 16.81 6.43 12.65
CA GLN A 141 16.77 7.78 13.25
C GLN A 141 15.86 8.77 12.49
N TRP A 142 15.71 8.62 11.19
CA TRP A 142 14.81 9.41 10.35
C TRP A 142 13.35 9.38 10.85
N LEU A 143 12.96 8.33 11.58
CA LEU A 143 11.60 8.17 12.09
C LEU A 143 11.22 9.27 13.09
N GLU A 144 12.17 9.87 13.81
CA GLU A 144 11.89 11.01 14.70
C GLU A 144 11.26 12.20 13.98
N GLU A 145 11.67 12.47 12.74
CA GLU A 145 11.14 13.57 11.95
C GLU A 145 9.75 13.24 11.37
N GLU A 146 9.51 11.97 11.04
CA GLU A 146 8.29 11.52 10.37
C GLU A 146 7.19 11.04 11.32
N ILE A 147 7.48 10.77 12.59
CA ILE A 147 6.60 10.00 13.49
C ILE A 147 5.18 10.54 13.61
N ASP A 148 5.00 11.86 13.57
CA ASP A 148 3.68 12.49 13.69
C ASP A 148 2.81 12.30 12.44
N TYR A 149 3.43 12.05 11.29
CA TYR A 149 2.75 11.92 10.01
C TYR A 149 2.37 10.47 9.68
N VAL A 150 3.07 9.48 10.25
CA VAL A 150 3.02 8.07 9.80
C VAL A 150 2.24 7.16 10.75
N GLN A 151 1.27 7.71 11.47
CA GLN A 151 0.49 6.97 12.46
C GLN A 151 -0.61 6.08 11.81
N PRO A 152 -0.90 4.88 12.41
CA PRO A 152 -0.15 4.26 13.49
C PRO A 152 1.24 3.80 13.04
N CYS A 153 2.19 3.83 13.97
CA CYS A 153 3.53 3.30 13.80
C CYS A 153 3.78 2.24 14.88
N VAL A 154 4.19 1.04 14.48
CA VAL A 154 4.41 -0.10 15.37
C VAL A 154 5.82 -0.65 15.16
N ALA A 155 6.52 -0.88 16.27
CA ALA A 155 7.92 -1.34 16.28
C ALA A 155 8.10 -2.63 17.07
N LEU A 156 9.13 -3.39 16.69
CA LEU A 156 9.72 -4.44 17.50
C LEU A 156 11.03 -3.92 18.09
N VAL A 157 11.14 -4.06 19.42
CA VAL A 157 12.27 -3.56 20.20
C VAL A 157 13.02 -4.73 20.81
N LEU A 158 14.35 -4.74 20.67
CA LEU A 158 15.25 -5.69 21.33
C LEU A 158 16.31 -4.90 22.11
N ASP A 159 16.47 -5.22 23.37
CA ASP A 159 17.46 -4.59 24.25
C ASP A 159 17.41 -3.05 24.20
N GLY A 160 16.21 -2.49 24.15
CA GLY A 160 15.98 -1.04 24.08
C GLY A 160 16.17 -0.40 22.70
N ALA A 161 16.56 -1.18 21.67
CA ALA A 161 16.74 -0.70 20.31
C ALA A 161 15.58 -1.14 19.37
N VAL A 162 15.11 -0.22 18.54
CA VAL A 162 14.13 -0.52 17.47
C VAL A 162 14.84 -1.27 16.35
N VAL A 163 14.37 -2.48 16.04
CA VAL A 163 14.99 -3.36 15.03
C VAL A 163 14.12 -3.55 13.78
N SER A 164 12.82 -3.33 13.91
CA SER A 164 11.87 -3.37 12.79
C SER A 164 10.70 -2.45 13.07
N VAL A 165 10.15 -1.83 12.03
CA VAL A 165 9.02 -0.90 12.13
C VAL A 165 8.06 -1.09 10.96
N CYS A 166 6.76 -1.01 11.24
CA CYS A 166 5.70 -0.85 10.25
C CYS A 166 4.90 0.41 10.57
N ARG A 167 4.70 1.26 9.58
CA ARG A 167 4.03 2.55 9.72
C ARG A 167 3.04 2.79 8.57
N SER A 168 2.13 3.74 8.75
CA SER A 168 1.24 4.16 7.67
C SER A 168 1.95 5.12 6.74
N VAL A 169 2.16 4.74 5.48
CA VAL A 169 2.82 5.58 4.46
C VAL A 169 1.83 6.21 3.48
N ARG A 170 0.57 5.77 3.50
CA ARG A 170 -0.57 6.38 2.81
C ARG A 170 -1.76 6.27 3.73
N ILE A 171 -2.47 7.37 3.92
CA ILE A 171 -3.51 7.47 4.96
C ILE A 171 -4.76 8.09 4.36
N THR A 172 -5.88 7.39 4.52
CA THR A 172 -7.23 7.91 4.29
C THR A 172 -8.11 7.57 5.50
N SER A 173 -9.34 8.10 5.52
CA SER A 173 -10.33 7.76 6.55
C SER A 173 -10.85 6.31 6.47
N GLU A 174 -10.53 5.57 5.39
CA GLU A 174 -11.06 4.21 5.15
C GLU A 174 -9.96 3.15 5.11
N ALA A 175 -8.76 3.49 4.63
CA ALA A 175 -7.67 2.53 4.45
C ALA A 175 -6.29 3.19 4.63
N HIS A 176 -5.34 2.41 5.13
CA HIS A 176 -3.93 2.78 5.24
C HIS A 176 -3.06 1.78 4.48
N GLU A 177 -1.98 2.26 3.86
CA GLU A 177 -0.94 1.42 3.25
C GLU A 177 0.25 1.27 4.18
N ALA A 178 0.76 0.04 4.27
CA ALA A 178 1.91 -0.30 5.11
C ALA A 178 3.23 0.17 4.51
N GLY A 179 4.05 0.83 5.32
CA GLY A 179 5.48 1.06 5.05
C GLY A 179 6.32 0.27 6.05
N LEU A 180 7.13 -0.64 5.56
CA LEU A 180 7.87 -1.62 6.35
C LEU A 180 9.37 -1.42 6.22
N GLU A 181 10.08 -1.41 7.36
CA GLU A 181 11.53 -1.43 7.38
C GLU A 181 12.05 -2.30 8.51
N THR A 182 13.10 -3.06 8.23
CA THR A 182 13.83 -3.87 9.21
C THR A 182 15.31 -3.59 9.04
N VAL A 183 15.97 -3.21 10.13
CA VAL A 183 17.41 -2.96 10.18
C VAL A 183 18.16 -4.17 9.63
N GLU A 184 19.12 -3.95 8.74
CA GLU A 184 19.73 -4.98 7.90
C GLU A 184 20.23 -6.19 8.67
N ARG A 185 20.99 -5.96 9.74
CA ARG A 185 21.55 -7.03 10.61
C ARG A 185 20.48 -7.88 11.31
N PHE A 186 19.23 -7.44 11.33
CA PHE A 186 18.11 -8.14 11.95
C PHE A 186 17.13 -8.77 10.94
N ARG A 187 17.43 -8.68 9.64
CA ARG A 187 16.62 -9.33 8.60
C ARG A 187 16.68 -10.85 8.72
N GLY A 188 15.69 -11.53 8.19
CA GLY A 188 15.62 -13.00 8.22
C GLY A 188 15.06 -13.62 9.50
N ASN A 189 14.89 -12.84 10.58
CA ASN A 189 14.45 -13.33 11.91
C ASN A 189 12.91 -13.32 12.11
N GLY A 190 12.13 -12.91 11.11
CA GLY A 190 10.67 -12.88 11.24
C GLY A 190 10.12 -11.57 11.79
N TYR A 191 10.93 -10.62 12.19
CA TYR A 191 10.50 -9.38 12.85
C TYR A 191 9.57 -8.50 11.99
N ALA A 192 9.77 -8.53 10.67
CA ALA A 192 8.92 -7.84 9.71
C ALA A 192 7.44 -8.29 9.80
N GLN A 193 7.20 -9.60 9.96
CA GLN A 193 5.83 -10.12 10.10
C GLN A 193 5.17 -9.63 11.38
N GLU A 194 5.92 -9.56 12.47
CA GLU A 194 5.41 -9.13 13.77
C GLU A 194 4.93 -7.68 13.74
N VAL A 195 5.76 -6.78 13.19
CA VAL A 195 5.40 -5.35 13.12
C VAL A 195 4.27 -5.09 12.13
N VAL A 196 4.19 -5.83 11.01
CA VAL A 196 3.09 -5.72 10.05
C VAL A 196 1.77 -6.19 10.68
N ALA A 197 1.79 -7.32 11.40
CA ALA A 197 0.60 -7.83 12.09
C ALA A 197 0.13 -6.86 13.20
N GLY A 198 1.05 -6.33 14.00
CA GLY A 198 0.75 -5.34 15.04
C GLY A 198 0.21 -4.04 14.47
N TRP A 199 0.82 -3.53 13.39
CA TRP A 199 0.34 -2.34 12.68
C TRP A 199 -1.07 -2.54 12.12
N ALA A 200 -1.32 -3.68 11.49
CA ALA A 200 -2.64 -3.99 10.95
C ALA A 200 -3.73 -4.03 12.03
N MET A 201 -3.41 -4.49 13.24
CA MET A 201 -4.32 -4.41 14.39
C MET A 201 -4.60 -2.96 14.79
N ALA A 202 -3.57 -2.12 14.85
CA ALA A 202 -3.71 -0.71 15.20
C ALA A 202 -4.54 0.06 14.16
N VAL A 203 -4.34 -0.20 12.84
CA VAL A 203 -5.15 0.37 11.76
C VAL A 203 -6.63 -0.03 11.90
N ARG A 204 -6.93 -1.30 12.21
CA ARG A 204 -8.31 -1.75 12.44
C ARG A 204 -8.93 -1.13 13.68
N GLN A 205 -8.16 -0.94 14.75
CA GLN A 205 -8.65 -0.24 15.95
C GLN A 205 -9.03 1.22 15.65
N ALA A 206 -8.37 1.84 14.68
CA ALA A 206 -8.75 3.16 14.14
C ALA A 206 -9.97 3.12 13.19
N GLY A 207 -10.54 1.94 12.91
CA GLY A 207 -11.69 1.77 12.02
C GLY A 207 -11.35 1.71 10.53
N CYS A 208 -10.07 1.55 10.18
CA CYS A 208 -9.58 1.55 8.80
C CYS A 208 -9.14 0.16 8.33
N LEU A 209 -9.02 -0.03 7.02
CA LEU A 209 -8.51 -1.25 6.40
C LEU A 209 -6.99 -1.20 6.23
N PRO A 210 -6.24 -2.21 6.70
CA PRO A 210 -4.80 -2.30 6.49
C PRO A 210 -4.49 -2.93 5.14
N LEU A 211 -4.02 -2.14 4.20
CA LEU A 211 -3.59 -2.55 2.87
C LEU A 211 -2.07 -2.74 2.84
N TYR A 212 -1.62 -3.61 1.95
CA TYR A 212 -0.21 -3.89 1.74
C TYR A 212 0.05 -4.06 0.25
N SER A 213 0.92 -3.26 -0.29
CA SER A 213 1.37 -3.39 -1.68
C SER A 213 2.88 -3.36 -1.77
N THR A 214 3.43 -3.90 -2.84
CA THR A 214 4.87 -3.91 -3.06
C THR A 214 5.18 -4.03 -4.55
N SER A 215 6.39 -3.69 -4.96
CA SER A 215 6.83 -3.94 -6.34
C SER A 215 7.20 -5.42 -6.56
N TRP A 216 7.17 -5.85 -7.82
CA TRP A 216 7.47 -7.23 -8.21
C TRP A 216 8.86 -7.71 -7.81
N ASP A 217 9.84 -6.85 -7.95
CA ASP A 217 11.25 -7.11 -7.68
C ASP A 217 11.60 -7.03 -6.19
N ASN A 218 10.68 -6.54 -5.35
CA ASN A 218 10.87 -6.54 -3.89
C ASN A 218 10.56 -7.92 -3.29
N HIS A 219 11.47 -8.87 -3.49
CA HIS A 219 11.33 -10.24 -2.98
C HIS A 219 11.21 -10.31 -1.46
N ALA A 220 11.86 -9.40 -0.73
CA ALA A 220 11.78 -9.36 0.73
C ALA A 220 10.36 -9.05 1.21
N SER A 221 9.73 -8.01 0.65
CA SER A 221 8.36 -7.62 0.95
C SER A 221 7.34 -8.69 0.51
N ARG A 222 7.53 -9.29 -0.67
CA ARG A 222 6.72 -10.43 -1.14
C ARG A 222 6.82 -11.64 -0.21
N SER A 223 8.00 -11.92 0.34
CA SER A 223 8.20 -12.98 1.33
C SER A 223 7.42 -12.72 2.62
N VAL A 224 7.34 -11.46 3.08
CA VAL A 224 6.52 -11.08 4.23
C VAL A 224 5.04 -11.34 3.93
N ALA A 225 4.54 -10.91 2.77
CA ALA A 225 3.18 -11.15 2.35
C ALA A 225 2.81 -12.66 2.33
N GLY A 226 3.71 -13.49 1.79
CA GLY A 226 3.51 -14.95 1.75
C GLY A 226 3.52 -15.58 3.15
N LYS A 227 4.44 -15.21 4.03
CA LYS A 227 4.53 -15.75 5.39
C LYS A 227 3.34 -15.38 6.28
N LEU A 228 2.77 -14.18 6.07
CA LEU A 228 1.54 -13.74 6.74
C LEU A 228 0.26 -14.24 6.05
N ALA A 229 0.37 -14.98 4.95
CA ALA A 229 -0.75 -15.42 4.14
C ALA A 229 -1.72 -14.27 3.79
N LEU A 230 -1.16 -13.12 3.36
CA LEU A 230 -1.97 -11.97 2.99
C LEU A 230 -2.91 -12.28 1.84
N SER A 231 -4.11 -11.71 1.87
CA SER A 231 -5.14 -11.96 0.86
C SER A 231 -4.85 -11.14 -0.41
N PHE A 232 -4.34 -11.78 -1.45
CA PHE A 232 -4.10 -11.17 -2.74
C PHE A 232 -5.44 -10.81 -3.41
N TYR A 233 -5.65 -9.53 -3.74
CA TYR A 233 -6.87 -9.08 -4.41
C TYR A 233 -6.64 -8.51 -5.81
N GLY A 234 -5.40 -8.29 -6.20
CA GLY A 234 -5.08 -7.76 -7.51
C GLY A 234 -3.66 -7.24 -7.63
N SER A 235 -3.38 -6.61 -8.75
CA SER A 235 -2.11 -5.94 -9.01
C SER A 235 -2.34 -4.51 -9.48
N ASN A 236 -1.44 -3.61 -9.12
CA ASN A 236 -1.38 -2.27 -9.67
C ASN A 236 -0.27 -2.14 -10.73
N PHE A 237 -0.43 -1.18 -11.61
CA PHE A 237 0.54 -0.77 -12.61
C PHE A 237 0.44 0.74 -12.80
N THR A 238 1.56 1.43 -12.77
CA THR A 238 1.62 2.90 -12.93
C THR A 238 2.67 3.30 -13.94
N ILE A 239 2.39 4.36 -14.73
CA ILE A 239 3.31 4.97 -15.71
C ILE A 239 3.57 6.43 -15.32
N TYR A 240 4.84 6.78 -15.29
CA TYR A 240 5.33 8.14 -15.02
C TYR A 240 5.79 8.84 -16.27
#